data_372c120e68f7cc6c53a9614c6feb6be4
#
_entry.id   372c120e68f7cc6c53a9614c6feb6be4
#
_cell.length_a   1.000
_cell.length_b   1.000
_cell.length_c   1.000
_cell.angle_alpha   90.00
_cell.angle_beta   90.00
_cell.angle_gamma   90.00
#
_symmetry.space_group_name_H-M   'P 1'
#
loop_
_entity.id
_entity.type
_entity.pdbx_description
1 polymer ?
#
loop_
_entity_poly.entity_id
_entity_poly.type
_entity_poly.pdbx_seq_one_letter_code
_entity_poly.pdbx_strand_id
1 'polypeptide(L)'
;IRLLTVLDHYGMGRFPSWLISILWIGAITNAFNFLDNMDGLSAGVAAVCTTAFFFAAMSIQQWFVAATLALLLGALLGFLCFNFSPASIFMGDSGSLLIGLLLGVLTTLTTYIPNGEPFSEGWYSVFAPAIVLAVPLYDLIVVSAIRIWRGKSPFVGDTNHFSHRLVARGMSKRTAVLCLYLITASTSVAAILLPHVSPQFAPLIFVQTILILGVVALLEQHPLPASAASDQTPGSSNSSQTQCP
;
A
#
# COMPACT_ATOMS: atom_id res chain seq x y z
N ILE A 1 -3.65 20.64 10.30
CA ILE A 1 -3.63 19.32 9.64
C ILE A 1 -4.27 18.36 10.63
N ARG A 2 -5.48 17.87 10.38
CA ARG A 2 -6.17 16.95 11.28
C ARG A 2 -7.14 16.07 10.50
N LEU A 3 -7.02 14.76 10.66
CA LEU A 3 -8.01 13.80 10.22
C LEU A 3 -9.23 13.91 11.14
N LEU A 4 -10.45 13.80 10.58
CA LEU A 4 -11.68 13.79 11.35
C LEU A 4 -11.89 15.06 12.22
N THR A 5 -11.65 16.25 11.63
CA THR A 5 -12.00 17.53 12.29
C THR A 5 -13.48 17.63 12.71
N VAL A 6 -14.30 16.72 12.17
CA VAL A 6 -15.70 16.53 12.54
C VAL A 6 -15.84 16.14 14.02
N LEU A 7 -14.90 15.37 14.58
CA LEU A 7 -14.91 15.00 15.99
C LEU A 7 -14.79 16.24 16.93
N ASP A 8 -14.17 17.32 16.43
CA ASP A 8 -14.06 18.58 17.17
C ASP A 8 -15.45 19.23 17.38
N HIS A 9 -16.41 18.94 16.50
CA HIS A 9 -17.76 19.51 16.54
C HIS A 9 -18.67 18.81 17.57
N TYR A 10 -18.35 17.56 17.92
CA TYR A 10 -19.13 16.79 18.91
C TYR A 10 -18.69 17.01 20.36
N GLY A 11 -17.98 18.10 20.67
CA GLY A 11 -17.64 18.48 22.04
C GLY A 11 -16.51 17.65 22.68
N MET A 12 -15.88 16.74 21.95
CA MET A 12 -14.78 15.90 22.45
C MET A 12 -13.42 16.64 22.49
N GLY A 13 -13.38 17.92 22.13
CA GLY A 13 -12.16 18.70 22.05
C GLY A 13 -11.26 18.31 20.86
N ARG A 14 -10.09 18.97 20.77
CA ARG A 14 -9.14 18.78 19.65
C ARG A 14 -8.23 17.57 19.81
N PHE A 15 -8.13 17.00 20.99
CA PHE A 15 -7.19 15.94 21.32
C PHE A 15 -7.41 14.64 20.51
N PRO A 16 -8.65 14.10 20.34
CA PRO A 16 -8.86 12.89 19.56
C PRO A 16 -8.44 13.03 18.10
N SER A 17 -8.76 14.16 17.45
CA SER A 17 -8.39 14.36 16.03
C SER A 17 -6.88 14.51 15.84
N TRP A 18 -6.16 15.04 16.80
CA TRP A 18 -4.70 15.08 16.79
C TRP A 18 -4.10 13.68 16.95
N LEU A 19 -4.59 12.92 17.92
CA LEU A 19 -4.11 11.56 18.18
C LEU A 19 -4.32 10.66 16.93
N ILE A 20 -5.50 10.71 16.34
CA ILE A 20 -5.81 9.94 15.13
C ILE A 20 -4.90 10.36 13.96
N SER A 21 -4.64 11.66 13.79
CA SER A 21 -3.76 12.13 12.73
C SER A 21 -2.31 11.65 12.90
N ILE A 22 -1.79 11.68 14.12
CA ILE A 22 -0.44 11.19 14.43
C ILE A 22 -0.36 9.67 14.19
N LEU A 23 -1.35 8.92 14.67
CA LEU A 23 -1.41 7.47 14.47
C LEU A 23 -1.52 7.12 12.99
N TRP A 24 -2.33 7.86 12.22
CA TRP A 24 -2.47 7.68 10.78
C TRP A 24 -1.15 7.91 10.04
N ILE A 25 -0.52 9.07 10.26
CA ILE A 25 0.76 9.40 9.63
C ILE A 25 1.81 8.34 9.99
N GLY A 26 1.89 7.95 11.25
CA GLY A 26 2.80 6.92 11.72
C GLY A 26 2.53 5.56 11.08
N ALA A 27 1.25 5.17 10.96
CA ALA A 27 0.85 3.92 10.31
C ALA A 27 1.24 3.90 8.83
N ILE A 28 0.95 4.97 8.07
CA ILE A 28 1.30 5.05 6.65
C ILE A 28 2.81 5.08 6.45
N THR A 29 3.55 5.81 7.29
CA THR A 29 5.02 5.85 7.26
C THR A 29 5.60 4.44 7.42
N ASN A 30 5.14 3.68 8.42
CA ASN A 30 5.60 2.30 8.62
C ASN A 30 5.10 1.35 7.54
N ALA A 31 3.89 1.55 6.99
CA ALA A 31 3.35 0.70 5.94
C ALA A 31 4.21 0.74 4.67
N PHE A 32 4.68 1.92 4.24
CA PHE A 32 5.57 2.03 3.10
C PHE A 32 6.99 1.52 3.38
N ASN A 33 7.47 1.64 4.62
CA ASN A 33 8.73 1.04 5.02
C ASN A 33 8.66 -0.50 5.00
N PHE A 34 7.57 -1.09 5.46
CA PHE A 34 7.34 -2.54 5.38
C PHE A 34 7.21 -3.02 3.93
N LEU A 35 6.63 -2.20 3.07
CA LEU A 35 6.44 -2.53 1.65
C LEU A 35 7.75 -2.45 0.84
N ASP A 36 8.81 -1.80 1.36
CA ASP A 36 10.13 -1.70 0.68
C ASP A 36 10.97 -2.98 0.86
N ASN A 37 10.38 -4.11 0.53
CA ASN A 37 10.98 -5.44 0.66
C ASN A 37 11.29 -6.11 -0.68
N MET A 38 10.93 -5.49 -1.83
CA MET A 38 11.21 -5.95 -3.20
C MET A 38 11.44 -4.78 -4.16
N ASP A 39 12.26 -5.04 -5.20
CA ASP A 39 12.54 -4.08 -6.27
C ASP A 39 11.26 -3.50 -6.87
N GLY A 40 11.13 -2.19 -6.87
CA GLY A 40 10.02 -1.44 -7.45
C GLY A 40 8.73 -1.44 -6.63
N LEU A 41 8.60 -2.29 -5.61
CA LEU A 41 7.31 -2.50 -4.94
C LEU A 41 6.82 -1.24 -4.23
N SER A 42 7.59 -0.71 -3.30
CA SER A 42 7.20 0.47 -2.50
C SER A 42 6.99 1.70 -3.40
N ALA A 43 7.96 1.98 -4.29
CA ALA A 43 7.88 3.12 -5.20
C ALA A 43 6.68 3.03 -6.15
N GLY A 44 6.41 1.85 -6.71
CA GLY A 44 5.32 1.70 -7.66
C GLY A 44 3.95 1.74 -7.03
N VAL A 45 3.76 1.10 -5.87
CA VAL A 45 2.51 1.24 -5.10
C VAL A 45 2.31 2.69 -4.67
N ALA A 46 3.37 3.39 -4.22
CA ALA A 46 3.32 4.81 -3.92
C ALA A 46 2.92 5.64 -5.14
N ALA A 47 3.45 5.34 -6.33
CA ALA A 47 3.10 6.05 -7.56
C ALA A 47 1.62 5.87 -7.92
N VAL A 48 1.08 4.67 -7.79
CA VAL A 48 -0.35 4.38 -8.02
C VAL A 48 -1.22 5.16 -7.02
N CYS A 49 -0.90 5.09 -5.72
CA CYS A 49 -1.63 5.84 -4.68
C CYS A 49 -1.55 7.36 -4.90
N THR A 50 -0.34 7.87 -5.22
CA THR A 50 -0.12 9.29 -5.49
C THR A 50 -0.93 9.76 -6.69
N THR A 51 -1.03 8.95 -7.75
CA THR A 51 -1.86 9.22 -8.93
C THR A 51 -3.34 9.35 -8.55
N ALA A 52 -3.83 8.43 -7.73
CA ALA A 52 -5.22 8.47 -7.25
C ALA A 52 -5.50 9.73 -6.44
N PHE A 53 -4.64 10.08 -5.48
CA PHE A 53 -4.79 11.28 -4.67
C PHE A 53 -4.62 12.56 -5.49
N PHE A 54 -3.76 12.56 -6.51
CA PHE A 54 -3.65 13.68 -7.45
C PHE A 54 -4.97 13.97 -8.16
N PHE A 55 -5.61 12.95 -8.73
CA PHE A 55 -6.91 13.12 -9.37
C PHE A 55 -8.01 13.51 -8.38
N ALA A 56 -8.02 12.93 -7.18
CA ALA A 56 -8.94 13.33 -6.13
C ALA A 56 -8.75 14.81 -5.74
N ALA A 57 -7.51 15.28 -5.55
CA ALA A 57 -7.23 16.67 -5.23
C ALA A 57 -7.60 17.64 -6.37
N MET A 58 -7.38 17.22 -7.63
CA MET A 58 -7.76 18.00 -8.81
C MET A 58 -9.28 18.15 -8.92
N SER A 59 -10.06 17.10 -8.66
CA SER A 59 -11.53 17.12 -8.77
C SER A 59 -12.19 18.11 -7.81
N ILE A 60 -11.57 18.38 -6.67
CA ILE A 60 -12.03 19.32 -5.64
C ILE A 60 -11.21 20.62 -5.59
N GLN A 61 -10.44 20.89 -6.65
CA GLN A 61 -9.66 22.12 -6.85
C GLN A 61 -8.63 22.45 -5.73
N GLN A 62 -8.08 21.43 -5.10
CA GLN A 62 -7.01 21.59 -4.11
C GLN A 62 -5.63 21.69 -4.78
N TRP A 63 -5.38 22.79 -5.47
CA TRP A 63 -4.21 22.99 -6.33
C TRP A 63 -2.87 22.80 -5.64
N PHE A 64 -2.73 23.25 -4.38
CA PHE A 64 -1.49 23.07 -3.61
C PHE A 64 -1.19 21.59 -3.35
N VAL A 65 -2.19 20.81 -2.93
CA VAL A 65 -2.05 19.38 -2.69
C VAL A 65 -1.77 18.66 -4.01
N ALA A 66 -2.53 18.99 -5.07
CA ALA A 66 -2.34 18.41 -6.39
C ALA A 66 -0.92 18.68 -6.94
N ALA A 67 -0.41 19.90 -6.83
CA ALA A 67 0.95 20.24 -7.27
C ALA A 67 2.01 19.45 -6.49
N THR A 68 1.86 19.33 -5.17
CA THR A 68 2.78 18.55 -4.34
C THR A 68 2.76 17.07 -4.69
N LEU A 69 1.55 16.51 -4.95
CA LEU A 69 1.39 15.13 -5.40
C LEU A 69 2.00 14.90 -6.80
N ALA A 70 1.86 15.88 -7.71
CA ALA A 70 2.49 15.80 -9.04
C ALA A 70 4.02 15.76 -8.96
N LEU A 71 4.62 16.57 -8.08
CA LEU A 71 6.06 16.55 -7.83
C LEU A 71 6.52 15.21 -7.25
N LEU A 72 5.78 14.70 -6.26
CA LEU A 72 6.05 13.38 -5.67
C LEU A 72 5.93 12.27 -6.72
N LEU A 73 4.90 12.31 -7.56
CA LEU A 73 4.69 11.35 -8.64
C LEU A 73 5.84 11.37 -9.63
N GLY A 74 6.28 12.56 -10.05
CA GLY A 74 7.43 12.71 -10.95
C GLY A 74 8.71 12.11 -10.36
N ALA A 75 8.99 12.36 -9.07
CA ALA A 75 10.13 11.78 -8.36
C ALA A 75 10.05 10.25 -8.27
N LEU A 76 8.86 9.71 -7.94
CA LEU A 76 8.63 8.26 -7.86
C LEU A 76 8.81 7.57 -9.21
N LEU A 77 8.27 8.15 -10.30
CA LEU A 77 8.42 7.61 -11.65
C LEU A 77 9.88 7.66 -12.12
N GLY A 78 10.59 8.76 -11.85
CA GLY A 78 12.02 8.87 -12.14
C GLY A 78 12.86 7.84 -11.37
N PHE A 79 12.58 7.65 -10.09
CA PHE A 79 13.24 6.62 -9.27
C PHE A 79 12.92 5.21 -9.78
N LEU A 80 11.66 4.95 -10.15
CA LEU A 80 11.20 3.63 -10.59
C LEU A 80 11.88 3.17 -11.88
N CYS A 81 12.31 4.08 -12.75
CA CYS A 81 13.11 3.72 -13.94
C CYS A 81 14.38 2.96 -13.60
N PHE A 82 14.95 3.18 -12.40
CA PHE A 82 16.19 2.53 -11.95
C PHE A 82 15.96 1.49 -10.85
N ASN A 83 14.81 1.53 -10.18
CA ASN A 83 14.47 0.63 -9.08
C ASN A 83 13.55 -0.53 -9.51
N PHE A 84 12.95 -0.49 -10.72
CA PHE A 84 12.16 -1.63 -11.21
C PHE A 84 13.08 -2.83 -11.50
N SER A 85 12.60 -4.04 -11.17
CA SER A 85 13.40 -5.26 -11.22
C SER A 85 13.94 -5.59 -12.63
N PRO A 86 15.27 -5.84 -12.78
CA PRO A 86 16.31 -5.87 -11.78
C PRO A 86 16.74 -4.46 -11.36
N ALA A 87 16.68 -4.14 -10.06
CA ALA A 87 16.98 -2.80 -9.56
C ALA A 87 18.48 -2.50 -9.64
N SER A 88 18.82 -1.28 -10.08
CA SER A 88 20.18 -0.74 -10.06
C SER A 88 20.41 0.22 -8.88
N ILE A 89 19.34 0.77 -8.30
CA ILE A 89 19.36 1.61 -7.09
C ILE A 89 18.31 1.10 -6.10
N PHE A 90 18.56 1.32 -4.81
CA PHE A 90 17.66 0.90 -3.73
C PHE A 90 17.17 2.13 -2.96
N MET A 91 15.92 2.04 -2.45
CA MET A 91 15.28 3.16 -1.75
C MET A 91 15.82 3.32 -0.32
N GLY A 92 15.95 2.23 0.39
CA GLY A 92 16.32 2.19 1.80
C GLY A 92 15.29 2.86 2.73
N ASP A 93 15.51 2.75 4.03
CA ASP A 93 14.59 3.27 5.04
C ASP A 93 14.34 4.78 4.90
N SER A 94 15.36 5.55 4.54
CA SER A 94 15.22 7.00 4.37
C SER A 94 14.21 7.37 3.28
N GLY A 95 14.20 6.64 2.17
CA GLY A 95 13.29 6.87 1.06
C GLY A 95 11.88 6.38 1.37
N SER A 96 11.74 5.15 1.86
CA SER A 96 10.44 4.55 2.14
C SER A 96 9.70 5.27 3.28
N LEU A 97 10.39 5.66 4.36
CA LEU A 97 9.83 6.46 5.44
C LEU A 97 9.41 7.85 4.96
N LEU A 98 10.23 8.50 4.10
CA LEU A 98 9.89 9.81 3.53
C LEU A 98 8.62 9.74 2.66
N ILE A 99 8.52 8.74 1.79
CA ILE A 99 7.33 8.52 0.94
C ILE A 99 6.09 8.32 1.81
N GLY A 100 6.18 7.43 2.79
CA GLY A 100 5.07 7.17 3.71
C GLY A 100 4.68 8.41 4.52
N LEU A 101 5.64 9.19 5.01
CA LEU A 101 5.40 10.45 5.71
C LEU A 101 4.68 11.46 4.81
N LEU A 102 5.17 11.66 3.58
CA LEU A 102 4.56 12.61 2.63
C LEU A 102 3.12 12.19 2.29
N LEU A 103 2.87 10.92 1.98
CA LEU A 103 1.52 10.41 1.71
C LEU A 103 0.63 10.50 2.93
N GLY A 104 1.13 10.15 4.12
CA GLY A 104 0.40 10.29 5.37
C GLY A 104 -0.03 11.73 5.64
N VAL A 105 0.88 12.70 5.44
CA VAL A 105 0.58 14.14 5.62
C VAL A 105 -0.36 14.63 4.52
N LEU A 106 -0.10 14.36 3.25
CA LEU A 106 -0.92 14.84 2.13
C LEU A 106 -2.35 14.32 2.21
N THR A 107 -2.55 13.07 2.65
CA THR A 107 -3.90 12.52 2.87
C THR A 107 -4.65 13.20 4.01
N THR A 108 -3.95 13.74 5.02
CA THR A 108 -4.58 14.52 6.09
C THR A 108 -4.88 15.97 5.67
N LEU A 109 -4.17 16.49 4.67
CA LEU A 109 -4.41 17.82 4.10
C LEU A 109 -5.55 17.82 3.08
N THR A 110 -5.80 16.69 2.44
CA THR A 110 -6.84 16.56 1.42
C THR A 110 -8.23 16.58 2.05
N THR A 111 -9.11 17.41 1.53
CA THR A 111 -10.54 17.35 1.85
C THR A 111 -11.19 16.37 0.88
N TYR A 112 -11.98 15.43 1.39
CA TYR A 112 -12.62 14.38 0.59
C TYR A 112 -14.11 14.64 0.35
N ILE A 113 -14.65 15.71 0.91
CA ILE A 113 -16.04 16.12 0.75
C ILE A 113 -16.07 17.28 -0.26
N PRO A 114 -16.85 17.17 -1.35
CA PRO A 114 -16.99 18.24 -2.32
C PRO A 114 -17.47 19.56 -1.68
N ASN A 115 -16.99 20.69 -2.21
CA ASN A 115 -17.40 22.00 -1.73
C ASN A 115 -18.91 22.21 -1.89
N GLY A 116 -19.58 22.56 -0.79
CA GLY A 116 -21.04 22.83 -0.78
C GLY A 116 -21.92 21.65 -0.37
N GLU A 117 -21.36 20.45 -0.26
CA GLU A 117 -22.10 19.29 0.23
C GLU A 117 -22.10 19.25 1.76
N PRO A 118 -23.25 18.97 2.41
CA PRO A 118 -23.30 18.81 3.84
C PRO A 118 -22.53 17.53 4.26
N PHE A 119 -21.82 17.61 5.38
CA PHE A 119 -21.08 16.47 5.91
C PHE A 119 -21.94 15.21 6.08
N SER A 120 -23.22 15.40 6.44
CA SER A 120 -24.18 14.30 6.61
C SER A 120 -24.37 13.42 5.37
N GLU A 121 -24.11 13.96 4.18
CA GLU A 121 -24.29 13.24 2.90
C GLU A 121 -23.00 12.65 2.34
N GLY A 122 -21.84 13.16 2.76
CA GLY A 122 -20.51 12.75 2.23
C GLY A 122 -19.54 12.18 3.25
N TRP A 123 -19.94 11.89 4.50
CA TRP A 123 -19.05 11.45 5.57
C TRP A 123 -18.20 10.21 5.24
N TYR A 124 -18.72 9.30 4.42
CA TYR A 124 -18.01 8.08 3.99
C TYR A 124 -16.80 8.37 3.11
N SER A 125 -16.76 9.52 2.42
CA SER A 125 -15.62 9.93 1.60
C SER A 125 -14.33 10.15 2.41
N VAL A 126 -14.46 10.39 3.72
CA VAL A 126 -13.32 10.50 4.65
C VAL A 126 -12.49 9.21 4.69
N PHE A 127 -13.09 8.07 4.33
CA PHE A 127 -12.38 6.79 4.27
C PHE A 127 -11.67 6.53 2.94
N ALA A 128 -11.81 7.41 1.93
CA ALA A 128 -11.12 7.26 0.66
C ALA A 128 -9.60 7.01 0.80
N PRO A 129 -8.85 7.70 1.69
CA PRO A 129 -7.44 7.39 1.90
C PRO A 129 -7.16 5.97 2.36
N ALA A 130 -8.02 5.41 3.22
CA ALA A 130 -7.86 4.04 3.71
C ALA A 130 -8.09 3.01 2.59
N ILE A 131 -8.98 3.31 1.64
CA ILE A 131 -9.26 2.45 0.49
C ILE A 131 -8.11 2.54 -0.54
N VAL A 132 -7.59 3.73 -0.85
CA VAL A 132 -6.42 3.90 -1.72
C VAL A 132 -5.20 3.21 -1.14
N LEU A 133 -4.96 3.36 0.16
CA LEU A 133 -3.82 2.79 0.88
C LEU A 133 -4.12 1.39 1.45
N ALA A 134 -5.17 0.72 0.95
CA ALA A 134 -5.60 -0.58 1.49
C ALA A 134 -4.50 -1.65 1.40
N VAL A 135 -3.72 -1.69 0.32
CA VAL A 135 -2.62 -2.66 0.14
C VAL A 135 -1.48 -2.42 1.13
N PRO A 136 -0.89 -1.22 1.27
CA PRO A 136 0.10 -0.94 2.30
C PRO A 136 -0.41 -1.22 3.73
N LEU A 137 -1.63 -0.81 4.02
CA LEU A 137 -2.24 -1.04 5.34
C LEU A 137 -2.49 -2.52 5.61
N TYR A 138 -2.93 -3.28 4.61
CA TYR A 138 -3.11 -4.72 4.72
C TYR A 138 -1.80 -5.42 5.08
N ASP A 139 -0.71 -5.13 4.36
CA ASP A 139 0.60 -5.73 4.65
C ASP A 139 1.08 -5.37 6.07
N LEU A 140 0.97 -4.10 6.46
CA LEU A 140 1.30 -3.64 7.81
C LEU A 140 0.53 -4.41 8.89
N ILE A 141 -0.80 -4.52 8.74
CA ILE A 141 -1.68 -5.16 9.73
C ILE A 141 -1.39 -6.66 9.80
N VAL A 142 -1.34 -7.35 8.66
CA VAL A 142 -1.17 -8.79 8.60
C VAL A 142 0.21 -9.20 9.11
N VAL A 143 1.27 -8.52 8.68
CA VAL A 143 2.64 -8.81 9.15
C VAL A 143 2.76 -8.55 10.64
N SER A 144 2.24 -7.42 11.13
CA SER A 144 2.24 -7.10 12.56
C SER A 144 1.46 -8.12 13.38
N ALA A 145 0.27 -8.53 12.90
CA ALA A 145 -0.55 -9.55 13.56
C ALA A 145 0.17 -10.91 13.63
N ILE A 146 0.81 -11.35 12.54
CA ILE A 146 1.58 -12.60 12.50
C ILE A 146 2.75 -12.55 13.48
N ARG A 147 3.46 -11.42 13.57
CA ARG A 147 4.59 -11.24 14.50
C ARG A 147 4.12 -11.31 15.95
N ILE A 148 3.08 -10.58 16.31
CA ILE A 148 2.49 -10.59 17.66
C ILE A 148 2.03 -12.01 18.03
N TRP A 149 1.33 -12.70 17.11
CA TRP A 149 0.86 -14.07 17.35
C TRP A 149 2.01 -15.06 17.57
N ARG A 150 3.17 -14.82 16.94
CA ARG A 150 4.40 -15.61 17.15
C ARG A 150 5.25 -15.16 18.37
N GLY A 151 4.74 -14.23 19.18
CA GLY A 151 5.45 -13.67 20.33
C GLY A 151 6.67 -12.80 19.99
N LYS A 152 6.74 -12.29 18.75
CA LYS A 152 7.82 -11.41 18.29
C LYS A 152 7.38 -9.94 18.33
N SER A 153 8.36 -9.05 18.47
CA SER A 153 8.10 -7.60 18.35
C SER A 153 7.63 -7.25 16.92
N PRO A 154 6.60 -6.40 16.75
CA PRO A 154 6.15 -5.96 15.44
C PRO A 154 7.19 -5.15 14.66
N PHE A 155 8.22 -4.63 15.32
CA PHE A 155 9.28 -3.80 14.73
C PHE A 155 10.53 -4.57 14.28
N VAL A 156 10.59 -5.88 14.47
CA VAL A 156 11.72 -6.72 14.00
C VAL A 156 11.47 -7.11 12.55
N GLY A 157 12.48 -6.89 11.66
CA GLY A 157 12.40 -7.27 10.25
C GLY A 157 12.08 -8.77 10.06
N ASP A 158 11.23 -9.09 9.10
CA ASP A 158 10.79 -10.46 8.79
C ASP A 158 10.55 -10.61 7.28
N THR A 159 10.61 -11.83 6.78
CA THR A 159 10.33 -12.20 5.38
C THR A 159 8.87 -12.58 5.14
N ASN A 160 7.98 -12.37 6.12
CA ASN A 160 6.56 -12.74 6.04
C ASN A 160 5.68 -11.69 5.35
N HIS A 161 6.27 -10.79 4.53
CA HIS A 161 5.51 -9.80 3.78
C HIS A 161 4.68 -10.43 2.67
N PHE A 162 3.58 -9.79 2.32
CA PHE A 162 2.65 -10.21 1.27
C PHE A 162 3.37 -10.60 -0.04
N SER A 163 4.26 -9.74 -0.51
CA SER A 163 5.05 -9.95 -1.73
C SER A 163 5.88 -11.24 -1.70
N HIS A 164 6.54 -11.51 -0.56
CA HIS A 164 7.33 -12.74 -0.37
C HIS A 164 6.45 -13.99 -0.35
N ARG A 165 5.25 -13.89 0.21
CA ARG A 165 4.29 -14.99 0.22
C ARG A 165 3.80 -15.35 -1.18
N LEU A 166 3.60 -14.37 -2.07
CA LEU A 166 3.26 -14.61 -3.48
C LEU A 166 4.41 -15.29 -4.24
N VAL A 167 5.64 -14.83 -4.01
CA VAL A 167 6.84 -15.45 -4.65
C VAL A 167 7.06 -16.88 -4.14
N ALA A 168 6.88 -17.13 -2.84
CA ALA A 168 6.96 -18.49 -2.27
C ALA A 168 5.93 -19.46 -2.89
N ARG A 169 4.93 -18.94 -3.61
CA ARG A 169 3.91 -19.71 -4.34
C ARG A 169 4.18 -19.85 -5.82
N GLY A 170 5.40 -19.56 -6.26
CA GLY A 170 5.84 -19.76 -7.63
C GLY A 170 5.64 -18.56 -8.56
N MET A 171 5.16 -17.42 -8.04
CA MET A 171 5.15 -16.20 -8.84
C MET A 171 6.57 -15.65 -9.01
N SER A 172 6.90 -15.14 -10.20
CA SER A 172 8.12 -14.37 -10.36
C SER A 172 8.02 -13.06 -9.53
N LYS A 173 9.16 -12.53 -9.06
CA LYS A 173 9.17 -11.25 -8.32
C LYS A 173 8.46 -10.12 -9.09
N ARG A 174 8.72 -10.01 -10.41
CA ARG A 174 8.07 -9.03 -11.30
C ARG A 174 6.56 -9.21 -11.34
N THR A 175 6.09 -10.45 -11.48
CA THR A 175 4.65 -10.75 -11.52
C THR A 175 3.97 -10.39 -10.21
N ALA A 176 4.58 -10.73 -9.07
CA ALA A 176 4.05 -10.37 -7.75
C ALA A 176 3.91 -8.85 -7.58
N VAL A 177 4.94 -8.08 -7.95
CA VAL A 177 4.93 -6.61 -7.89
C VAL A 177 3.84 -6.03 -8.80
N LEU A 178 3.72 -6.50 -10.05
CA LEU A 178 2.68 -6.04 -10.98
C LEU A 178 1.27 -6.38 -10.50
N CYS A 179 1.06 -7.55 -9.91
CA CYS A 179 -0.22 -7.90 -9.28
C CYS A 179 -0.57 -6.91 -8.16
N LEU A 180 0.40 -6.53 -7.32
CA LEU A 180 0.18 -5.55 -6.27
C LEU A 180 -0.16 -4.16 -6.81
N TYR A 181 0.47 -3.73 -7.91
CA TYR A 181 0.10 -2.50 -8.60
C TYR A 181 -1.34 -2.54 -9.11
N LEU A 182 -1.76 -3.65 -9.73
CA LEU A 182 -3.13 -3.81 -10.24
C LEU A 182 -4.17 -3.83 -9.12
N ILE A 183 -3.89 -4.52 -8.03
CA ILE A 183 -4.75 -4.53 -6.83
C ILE A 183 -4.88 -3.11 -6.27
N THR A 184 -3.75 -2.40 -6.09
CA THR A 184 -3.76 -1.02 -5.61
C THR A 184 -4.50 -0.09 -6.57
N ALA A 185 -4.31 -0.24 -7.87
CA ALA A 185 -5.04 0.56 -8.87
C ALA A 185 -6.54 0.30 -8.81
N SER A 186 -6.95 -0.97 -8.67
CA SER A 186 -8.37 -1.34 -8.58
C SER A 186 -9.06 -0.74 -7.36
N THR A 187 -8.44 -0.80 -6.19
CA THR A 187 -8.97 -0.15 -4.97
C THR A 187 -8.95 1.37 -5.10
N SER A 188 -7.90 1.93 -5.70
CA SER A 188 -7.76 3.38 -5.90
C SER A 188 -8.84 3.98 -6.82
N VAL A 189 -9.17 3.30 -7.92
CA VAL A 189 -10.27 3.72 -8.81
C VAL A 189 -11.59 3.77 -8.07
N ALA A 190 -11.89 2.75 -7.27
CA ALA A 190 -13.10 2.72 -6.46
C ALA A 190 -13.13 3.88 -5.44
N ALA A 191 -12.00 4.20 -4.83
CA ALA A 191 -11.89 5.30 -3.86
C ALA A 191 -12.09 6.69 -4.50
N ILE A 192 -11.60 6.91 -5.73
CA ILE A 192 -11.80 8.18 -6.47
C ILE A 192 -13.29 8.40 -6.77
N LEU A 193 -14.04 7.34 -7.02
CA LEU A 193 -15.46 7.41 -7.28
C LEU A 193 -16.29 7.68 -6.02
N LEU A 194 -15.77 7.38 -4.84
CA LEU A 194 -16.50 7.44 -3.57
C LEU A 194 -17.19 8.79 -3.30
N PRO A 195 -16.59 9.97 -3.52
CA PRO A 195 -17.25 11.27 -3.33
C PRO A 195 -18.41 11.55 -4.29
N HIS A 196 -18.49 10.81 -5.41
CA HIS A 196 -19.47 11.02 -6.47
C HIS A 196 -20.60 10.00 -6.43
N VAL A 197 -20.56 9.07 -5.49
CA VAL A 197 -21.56 7.98 -5.34
C VAL A 197 -22.56 8.37 -4.27
N SER A 198 -23.84 8.15 -4.51
CA SER A 198 -24.86 8.40 -3.49
C SER A 198 -24.67 7.49 -2.26
N PRO A 199 -25.06 7.95 -1.04
CA PRO A 199 -24.79 7.27 0.23
C PRO A 199 -25.21 5.80 0.27
N GLN A 200 -26.29 5.46 -0.43
CA GLN A 200 -26.83 4.09 -0.51
C GLN A 200 -25.90 3.10 -1.22
N PHE A 201 -25.04 3.57 -2.14
CA PHE A 201 -24.10 2.73 -2.89
C PHE A 201 -22.68 2.76 -2.34
N ALA A 202 -22.35 3.72 -1.44
CA ALA A 202 -21.04 3.80 -0.80
C ALA A 202 -20.60 2.47 -0.13
N PRO A 203 -21.48 1.70 0.56
CA PRO A 203 -21.12 0.42 1.15
C PRO A 203 -20.57 -0.60 0.13
N LEU A 204 -20.99 -0.54 -1.14
CA LEU A 204 -20.50 -1.45 -2.18
C LEU A 204 -18.99 -1.29 -2.42
N ILE A 205 -18.48 -0.05 -2.34
CA ILE A 205 -17.05 0.23 -2.50
C ILE A 205 -16.23 -0.39 -1.35
N PHE A 206 -16.76 -0.30 -0.12
CA PHE A 206 -16.11 -0.94 1.03
C PHE A 206 -16.13 -2.46 0.90
N VAL A 207 -17.28 -3.04 0.52
CA VAL A 207 -17.42 -4.49 0.29
C VAL A 207 -16.47 -4.93 -0.82
N GLN A 208 -16.40 -4.20 -1.94
CA GLN A 208 -15.46 -4.48 -3.03
C GLN A 208 -14.00 -4.51 -2.53
N THR A 209 -13.59 -3.51 -1.75
CA THR A 209 -12.24 -3.44 -1.20
C THR A 209 -11.95 -4.64 -0.29
N ILE A 210 -12.89 -4.99 0.60
CA ILE A 210 -12.76 -6.15 1.49
C ILE A 210 -12.70 -7.46 0.68
N LEU A 211 -13.50 -7.60 -0.36
CA LEU A 211 -13.46 -8.78 -1.23
C LEU A 211 -12.14 -8.91 -1.97
N ILE A 212 -11.59 -7.81 -2.51
CA ILE A 212 -10.28 -7.81 -3.15
C ILE A 212 -9.20 -8.26 -2.17
N LEU A 213 -9.16 -7.68 -0.95
CA LEU A 213 -8.21 -8.09 0.08
C LEU A 213 -8.46 -9.52 0.55
N GLY A 214 -9.72 -9.96 0.60
CA GLY A 214 -10.10 -11.34 0.90
C GLY A 214 -9.59 -12.33 -0.14
N VAL A 215 -9.72 -12.02 -1.43
CA VAL A 215 -9.13 -12.83 -2.51
C VAL A 215 -7.62 -12.92 -2.36
N VAL A 216 -6.97 -11.81 -2.05
CA VAL A 216 -5.53 -11.76 -1.76
C VAL A 216 -5.19 -12.70 -0.60
N ALA A 217 -5.90 -12.61 0.52
CA ALA A 217 -5.70 -13.46 1.70
C ALA A 217 -5.90 -14.96 1.39
N LEU A 218 -6.88 -15.30 0.55
CA LEU A 218 -7.10 -16.67 0.11
C LEU A 218 -5.97 -17.16 -0.80
N LEU A 219 -5.53 -16.33 -1.75
CA LEU A 219 -4.39 -16.66 -2.60
C LEU A 219 -3.12 -16.92 -1.79
N GLU A 220 -2.97 -16.29 -0.63
CA GLU A 220 -1.86 -16.52 0.28
C GLU A 220 -1.95 -17.84 1.09
N GLN A 221 -3.11 -18.44 1.21
CA GLN A 221 -3.32 -19.63 2.07
C GLN A 221 -3.18 -20.95 1.31
N HIS A 222 -3.37 -20.98 -0.02
CA HIS A 222 -3.31 -22.21 -0.80
C HIS A 222 -1.87 -22.68 -1.05
N PRO A 223 -1.45 -23.88 -0.59
CA PRO A 223 -0.15 -24.45 -0.95
C PRO A 223 -0.13 -24.79 -2.44
N LEU A 224 1.01 -24.54 -3.12
CA LEU A 224 1.22 -25.04 -4.46
C LEU A 224 1.22 -26.59 -4.46
N PRO A 225 0.65 -27.23 -5.49
CA PRO A 225 0.80 -28.67 -5.65
C PRO A 225 2.29 -29.03 -5.77
N ALA A 226 2.72 -30.09 -5.08
CA ALA A 226 4.12 -30.50 -4.93
C ALA A 226 4.87 -30.83 -6.24
N SER A 227 4.18 -30.85 -7.40
CA SER A 227 4.77 -31.13 -8.70
C SER A 227 5.68 -30.04 -9.27
N ALA A 228 5.58 -28.82 -8.79
CA ALA A 228 6.40 -27.70 -9.28
C ALA A 228 7.78 -27.59 -8.58
N ALA A 229 8.00 -28.33 -7.51
CA ALA A 229 9.25 -28.28 -6.73
C ALA A 229 10.33 -29.26 -7.24
N SER A 230 9.99 -30.21 -8.10
CA SER A 230 10.93 -31.24 -8.57
C SER A 230 11.80 -30.84 -9.77
N ASP A 231 11.51 -29.70 -10.41
CA ASP A 231 12.23 -29.28 -11.62
C ASP A 231 13.42 -28.34 -11.36
N GLN A 232 13.75 -28.08 -10.09
CA GLN A 232 14.86 -27.17 -9.71
C GLN A 232 16.03 -27.88 -9.01
N THR A 233 16.22 -29.17 -9.22
CA THR A 233 17.51 -29.82 -8.87
C THR A 233 18.54 -29.48 -9.91
N PRO A 234 19.61 -28.74 -9.57
CA PRO A 234 20.76 -28.57 -10.49
C PRO A 234 21.37 -29.94 -10.69
N GLY A 235 21.53 -30.32 -11.97
CA GLY A 235 22.18 -31.57 -12.37
C GLY A 235 23.50 -31.74 -11.65
N SER A 236 23.65 -32.84 -10.94
CA SER A 236 24.92 -33.29 -10.37
C SER A 236 25.92 -33.48 -11.52
N SER A 237 26.83 -32.52 -11.68
CA SER A 237 28.00 -32.70 -12.57
C SER A 237 28.88 -33.81 -11.98
N ASN A 238 28.87 -34.92 -12.63
CA ASN A 238 29.74 -36.05 -12.43
C ASN A 238 31.21 -35.59 -12.64
N SER A 239 31.94 -35.35 -11.58
CA SER A 239 33.39 -35.19 -11.63
C SER A 239 34.02 -36.57 -11.61
N SER A 240 34.28 -37.12 -12.82
CA SER A 240 35.18 -38.23 -13.02
C SER A 240 36.60 -37.85 -12.55
N GLN A 241 37.03 -38.49 -11.48
CA GLN A 241 38.40 -38.49 -11.04
C GLN A 241 39.25 -39.18 -12.12
N THR A 242 40.14 -38.45 -12.75
CA THR A 242 41.26 -39.00 -13.52
C THR A 242 42.47 -38.94 -12.60
N GLN A 243 42.84 -40.09 -12.05
CA GLN A 243 44.20 -40.34 -11.50
C GLN A 243 45.15 -40.42 -12.71
N CYS A 244 46.26 -39.74 -12.63
CA CYS A 244 47.47 -39.99 -13.39
C CYS A 244 48.70 -40.05 -12.51
N PRO A 245 49.71 -40.86 -12.87
CA PRO A 245 50.76 -41.45 -12.06
C PRO A 245 51.82 -40.49 -11.59
#